data_f7ba5752b48515165f6ed370caa0fbad
#
_entry.id   f7ba5752b48515165f6ed370caa0fbad
#
_cell.length_a   1.000
_cell.length_b   1.000
_cell.length_c   1.000
_cell.angle_alpha   90.00
_cell.angle_beta   90.00
_cell.angle_gamma   90.00
#
_symmetry.space_group_name_H-M   'P 1'
#
loop_
_entity.id
_entity.type
_entity.pdbx_description
1 polymer ?
#
loop_
_entity_poly.entity_id
_entity_poly.type
_entity_poly.pdbx_seq_one_letter_code
_entity_poly.pdbx_strand_id
1 'polypeptide(L)'
;MVINLDLKKFFSKITTTEIANLLISIFKIDKDDAIFLALLTTYKNRLPQGATSSPLISNFYLYKMDFEIKNFLYDGIYYSRYADDLTFSTNKKNININAFVRNINSIIQNHNMTLNYDKINVYHKNKSQRVTGLIVNEKINLERKFLKKIRAILHNISKNGLEIEKNKFEREYCQKELLITLEGWINYVGFIRGYDDTLYLDFRTRYNKIYEDNNKSIK
;
A
#
# COMPACT_ATOMS: atom_id res chain seq x y z
N MET A 1 9.71 10.98 -13.11
CA MET A 1 8.40 10.45 -13.52
C MET A 1 8.15 9.14 -12.79
N VAL A 2 6.91 8.90 -12.37
CA VAL A 2 6.48 7.63 -11.76
C VAL A 2 5.32 7.08 -12.60
N ILE A 3 5.36 5.79 -12.91
CA ILE A 3 4.31 5.05 -13.62
C ILE A 3 3.83 3.94 -12.69
N ASN A 4 2.54 3.96 -12.36
CA ASN A 4 1.90 2.93 -11.56
C ASN A 4 0.99 2.08 -12.45
N LEU A 5 1.13 0.77 -12.34
CA LEU A 5 0.33 -0.24 -13.00
C LEU A 5 -0.29 -1.14 -11.93
N ASP A 6 -1.50 -1.65 -12.17
CA ASP A 6 -2.24 -2.50 -11.23
C ASP A 6 -2.61 -3.82 -11.91
N LEU A 7 -2.51 -4.95 -11.19
CA LEU A 7 -2.89 -6.26 -11.70
C LEU A 7 -4.36 -6.57 -11.38
N LYS A 8 -5.12 -6.89 -12.41
CA LYS A 8 -6.56 -7.18 -12.26
C LYS A 8 -6.80 -8.54 -11.60
N LYS A 9 -7.64 -8.57 -10.56
CA LYS A 9 -8.04 -9.79 -9.84
C LYS A 9 -6.85 -10.62 -9.33
N PHE A 10 -5.81 -9.96 -8.84
CA PHE A 10 -4.51 -10.50 -8.48
C PHE A 10 -4.58 -11.82 -7.68
N PHE A 11 -5.03 -11.78 -6.43
CA PHE A 11 -5.08 -12.98 -5.57
C PHE A 11 -5.96 -14.08 -6.15
N SER A 12 -7.06 -13.73 -6.80
CA SER A 12 -8.00 -14.71 -7.34
C SER A 12 -7.50 -15.43 -8.60
N LYS A 13 -6.41 -14.96 -9.21
CA LYS A 13 -5.75 -15.63 -10.33
C LYS A 13 -4.74 -16.70 -9.91
N ILE A 14 -4.29 -16.65 -8.65
CA ILE A 14 -3.35 -17.62 -8.10
C ILE A 14 -4.15 -18.80 -7.54
N THR A 15 -4.13 -19.91 -8.25
CA THR A 15 -4.92 -21.12 -7.91
C THR A 15 -4.15 -22.10 -7.02
N THR A 16 -4.87 -23.03 -6.39
CA THR A 16 -4.27 -24.11 -5.60
C THR A 16 -3.25 -24.93 -6.43
N THR A 17 -3.58 -25.23 -7.68
CA THR A 17 -2.69 -25.97 -8.58
C THR A 17 -1.40 -25.19 -8.87
N GLU A 18 -1.49 -23.89 -9.09
CA GLU A 18 -0.32 -23.04 -9.34
C GLU A 18 0.58 -22.95 -8.12
N ILE A 19 -0.01 -22.90 -6.91
CA ILE A 19 0.76 -22.93 -5.65
C ILE A 19 1.45 -24.30 -5.47
N ALA A 20 0.74 -25.40 -5.71
CA ALA A 20 1.36 -26.73 -5.63
C ALA A 20 2.53 -26.87 -6.61
N ASN A 21 2.36 -26.43 -7.87
CA ASN A 21 3.42 -26.42 -8.87
C ASN A 21 4.60 -25.52 -8.47
N LEU A 22 4.33 -24.37 -7.85
CA LEU A 22 5.35 -23.49 -7.31
C LEU A 22 6.19 -24.21 -6.22
N LEU A 23 5.53 -24.86 -5.27
CA LEU A 23 6.16 -25.61 -4.19
C LEU A 23 7.05 -26.74 -4.71
N ILE A 24 6.56 -27.52 -5.67
CA ILE A 24 7.33 -28.58 -6.33
C ILE A 24 8.54 -28.02 -7.08
N SER A 25 8.32 -26.98 -7.89
CA SER A 25 9.36 -26.49 -8.81
C SER A 25 10.47 -25.73 -8.11
N ILE A 26 10.13 -24.87 -7.14
CA ILE A 26 11.10 -23.97 -6.45
C ILE A 26 11.64 -24.63 -5.19
N PHE A 27 10.76 -25.15 -4.34
CA PHE A 27 11.14 -25.67 -3.02
C PHE A 27 11.46 -27.17 -3.02
N LYS A 28 11.25 -27.86 -4.17
CA LYS A 28 11.48 -29.31 -4.32
C LYS A 28 10.70 -30.16 -3.32
N ILE A 29 9.53 -29.68 -2.91
CA ILE A 29 8.62 -30.41 -2.03
C ILE A 29 7.98 -31.57 -2.82
N ASP A 30 7.78 -32.70 -2.16
CA ASP A 30 7.07 -33.82 -2.75
C ASP A 30 5.65 -33.44 -3.20
N LYS A 31 5.14 -34.14 -4.21
CA LYS A 31 3.88 -33.77 -4.86
C LYS A 31 2.69 -33.75 -3.89
N ASP A 32 2.58 -34.79 -3.05
CA ASP A 32 1.44 -34.92 -2.14
C ASP A 32 1.48 -33.88 -1.03
N ASP A 33 2.67 -33.62 -0.47
CA ASP A 33 2.90 -32.55 0.50
C ASP A 33 2.66 -31.18 -0.10
N ALA A 34 3.08 -30.95 -1.35
CA ALA A 34 2.86 -29.67 -2.03
C ALA A 34 1.36 -29.41 -2.28
N ILE A 35 0.60 -30.43 -2.65
CA ILE A 35 -0.86 -30.32 -2.80
C ILE A 35 -1.51 -30.03 -1.45
N PHE A 36 -1.11 -30.74 -0.40
CA PHE A 36 -1.63 -30.53 0.95
C PHE A 36 -1.37 -29.09 1.44
N LEU A 37 -0.14 -28.62 1.32
CA LEU A 37 0.22 -27.24 1.69
C LEU A 37 -0.53 -26.18 0.86
N ALA A 38 -0.70 -26.42 -0.44
CA ALA A 38 -1.47 -25.55 -1.30
C ALA A 38 -2.95 -25.48 -0.89
N LEU A 39 -3.55 -26.61 -0.49
CA LEU A 39 -4.93 -26.64 0.02
C LEU A 39 -5.08 -25.87 1.34
N LEU A 40 -4.10 -25.96 2.24
CA LEU A 40 -4.12 -25.20 3.52
C LEU A 40 -4.03 -23.66 3.31
N THR A 41 -3.45 -23.21 2.21
CA THR A 41 -3.22 -21.79 1.94
C THR A 41 -4.22 -21.18 0.98
N THR A 42 -5.16 -21.96 0.45
CA THR A 42 -6.17 -21.52 -0.51
C THR A 42 -7.59 -21.72 0.00
N TYR A 43 -8.50 -20.91 -0.52
CA TYR A 43 -9.93 -21.05 -0.28
C TYR A 43 -10.70 -21.00 -1.61
N LYS A 44 -11.58 -21.97 -1.84
CA LYS A 44 -12.32 -22.11 -3.11
C LYS A 44 -11.39 -22.07 -4.33
N ASN A 45 -10.32 -22.84 -4.26
CA ASN A 45 -9.30 -22.97 -5.32
C ASN A 45 -8.59 -21.65 -5.67
N ARG A 46 -8.45 -20.70 -4.74
CA ARG A 46 -7.82 -19.40 -4.98
C ARG A 46 -7.08 -18.93 -3.74
N LEU A 47 -6.06 -18.12 -3.96
CA LEU A 47 -5.36 -17.44 -2.87
C LEU A 47 -6.30 -16.40 -2.22
N PRO A 48 -6.63 -16.54 -0.92
CA PRO A 48 -7.61 -15.66 -0.29
C PRO A 48 -7.03 -14.27 -0.02
N GLN A 49 -7.85 -13.24 -0.26
CA GLN A 49 -7.51 -11.88 0.13
C GLN A 49 -7.68 -11.71 1.65
N GLY A 50 -6.66 -11.19 2.33
CA GLY A 50 -6.69 -10.95 3.77
C GLY A 50 -6.09 -12.08 4.63
N ALA A 51 -5.74 -13.24 4.07
CA ALA A 51 -4.96 -14.24 4.80
C ALA A 51 -3.49 -13.80 4.96
N THR A 52 -2.91 -14.08 6.12
CA THR A 52 -1.52 -13.68 6.47
C THR A 52 -0.46 -14.31 5.56
N SER A 53 -0.72 -15.50 5.01
CA SER A 53 0.17 -16.20 4.07
C SER A 53 0.10 -15.67 2.64
N SER A 54 -1.02 -15.06 2.23
CA SER A 54 -1.27 -14.68 0.84
C SER A 54 -0.24 -13.70 0.26
N PRO A 55 0.22 -12.65 0.98
CA PRO A 55 1.25 -11.76 0.47
C PRO A 55 2.58 -12.47 0.18
N LEU A 56 3.00 -13.38 1.07
CA LEU A 56 4.24 -14.12 0.91
C LEU A 56 4.16 -15.08 -0.29
N ILE A 57 3.10 -15.88 -0.38
CA ILE A 57 2.89 -16.82 -1.48
C ILE A 57 2.82 -16.10 -2.82
N SER A 58 2.11 -14.97 -2.89
CA SER A 58 2.01 -14.17 -4.11
C SER A 58 3.35 -13.59 -4.55
N ASN A 59 4.25 -13.23 -3.61
CA ASN A 59 5.59 -12.78 -3.93
C ASN A 59 6.44 -13.92 -4.53
N PHE A 60 6.37 -15.13 -3.98
CA PHE A 60 7.04 -16.30 -4.57
C PHE A 60 6.46 -16.65 -5.93
N TYR A 61 5.14 -16.57 -6.10
CA TYR A 61 4.50 -16.89 -7.37
C TYR A 61 4.97 -15.95 -8.50
N LEU A 62 5.08 -14.65 -8.22
CA LEU A 62 5.47 -13.66 -9.23
C LEU A 62 6.98 -13.39 -9.32
N TYR A 63 7.84 -14.10 -8.59
CA TYR A 63 9.26 -13.79 -8.60
C TYR A 63 9.90 -13.87 -9.99
N LYS A 64 9.44 -14.82 -10.84
CA LYS A 64 9.92 -14.95 -12.23
C LYS A 64 9.50 -13.76 -13.10
N MET A 65 8.26 -13.29 -12.91
CA MET A 65 7.78 -12.08 -13.59
C MET A 65 8.60 -10.85 -13.16
N ASP A 66 8.86 -10.70 -11.85
CA ASP A 66 9.68 -9.59 -11.34
C ASP A 66 11.11 -9.63 -11.91
N PHE A 67 11.69 -10.82 -12.04
CA PHE A 67 13.01 -11.02 -12.62
C PHE A 67 13.02 -10.66 -14.11
N GLU A 68 12.01 -11.12 -14.90
CA GLU A 68 11.87 -10.80 -16.32
C GLU A 68 11.67 -9.31 -16.53
N ILE A 69 10.82 -8.65 -15.73
CA ILE A 69 10.65 -7.21 -15.77
C ILE A 69 11.98 -6.49 -15.50
N LYS A 70 12.72 -6.88 -14.46
CA LYS A 70 14.01 -6.24 -14.13
C LYS A 70 15.03 -6.39 -15.27
N ASN A 71 15.09 -7.54 -15.92
CA ASN A 71 15.99 -7.78 -17.05
C ASN A 71 15.58 -7.01 -18.33
N PHE A 72 14.29 -6.77 -18.49
CA PHE A 72 13.77 -5.95 -19.60
C PHE A 72 14.10 -4.48 -19.41
N LEU A 73 14.22 -3.99 -18.18
CA LEU A 73 14.47 -2.59 -17.89
C LEU A 73 15.92 -2.21 -18.23
N TYR A 74 16.09 -1.08 -18.89
CA TYR A 74 17.40 -0.48 -19.12
C TYR A 74 17.75 0.53 -18.02
N ASP A 75 19.04 0.87 -17.92
CA ASP A 75 19.57 1.77 -16.88
C ASP A 75 18.75 3.04 -16.70
N GLY A 76 18.54 3.41 -15.44
CA GLY A 76 17.81 4.61 -15.04
C GLY A 76 16.29 4.46 -15.00
N ILE A 77 15.78 3.23 -15.12
CA ILE A 77 14.40 2.89 -14.73
C ILE A 77 14.46 1.93 -13.55
N TYR A 78 13.78 2.28 -12.46
CA TYR A 78 13.69 1.50 -11.25
C TYR A 78 12.31 0.88 -11.13
N TYR A 79 12.25 -0.35 -10.65
CA TYR A 79 11.03 -1.14 -10.47
C TYR A 79 10.86 -1.60 -9.03
N SER A 80 9.65 -1.52 -8.55
CA SER A 80 9.21 -2.16 -7.30
C SER A 80 7.78 -2.65 -7.44
N ARG A 81 7.43 -3.71 -6.70
CA ARG A 81 6.07 -4.23 -6.61
C ARG A 81 5.63 -4.37 -5.17
N TYR A 82 4.41 -3.98 -4.90
CA TYR A 82 3.71 -4.24 -3.64
C TYR A 82 2.38 -4.93 -3.96
N ALA A 83 2.32 -6.25 -3.73
CA ALA A 83 1.21 -7.11 -4.15
C ALA A 83 0.87 -6.94 -5.66
N ASP A 84 -0.27 -6.34 -5.96
CA ASP A 84 -0.78 -6.06 -7.31
C ASP A 84 -0.33 -4.72 -7.89
N ASP A 85 0.26 -3.84 -7.07
CA ASP A 85 0.75 -2.52 -7.50
C ASP A 85 2.19 -2.60 -8.01
N LEU A 86 2.40 -2.39 -9.31
CA LEU A 86 3.71 -2.27 -9.94
C LEU A 86 4.06 -0.79 -10.11
N THR A 87 5.21 -0.39 -9.60
CA THR A 87 5.69 0.99 -9.70
C THR A 87 7.01 1.04 -10.46
N PHE A 88 7.06 1.92 -11.47
CA PHE A 88 8.27 2.24 -12.21
C PHE A 88 8.61 3.71 -12.00
N SER A 89 9.88 3.99 -11.71
CA SER A 89 10.34 5.37 -11.54
C SER A 89 11.56 5.67 -12.42
N THR A 90 11.64 6.89 -12.93
CA THR A 90 12.75 7.30 -13.79
C THR A 90 12.91 8.81 -13.83
N ASN A 91 14.16 9.25 -14.06
CA ASN A 91 14.51 10.64 -14.34
C ASN A 91 14.63 10.94 -15.85
N LYS A 92 14.51 9.93 -16.71
CA LYS A 92 14.56 10.10 -18.17
C LYS A 92 13.32 10.86 -18.66
N LYS A 93 13.53 11.81 -19.58
CA LYS A 93 12.46 12.70 -20.08
C LYS A 93 11.70 12.09 -21.28
N ASN A 94 12.37 11.29 -22.11
CA ASN A 94 11.87 10.83 -23.40
C ASN A 94 11.57 9.31 -23.38
N ILE A 95 10.58 8.89 -22.58
CA ILE A 95 10.10 7.51 -22.60
C ILE A 95 8.76 7.48 -23.35
N ASN A 96 8.67 6.61 -24.36
CA ASN A 96 7.39 6.30 -24.98
C ASN A 96 6.56 5.42 -24.03
N ILE A 97 5.69 6.06 -23.25
CA ILE A 97 4.90 5.40 -22.21
C ILE A 97 4.03 4.29 -22.78
N ASN A 98 3.41 4.51 -23.94
CA ASN A 98 2.51 3.52 -24.56
C ASN A 98 3.29 2.26 -25.00
N ALA A 99 4.47 2.42 -25.56
CA ALA A 99 5.33 1.31 -25.93
C ALA A 99 5.85 0.58 -24.67
N PHE A 100 6.26 1.34 -23.67
CA PHE A 100 6.71 0.80 -22.38
C PHE A 100 5.63 -0.05 -21.70
N VAL A 101 4.41 0.48 -21.57
CA VAL A 101 3.29 -0.24 -20.96
C VAL A 101 2.92 -1.49 -21.77
N ARG A 102 2.94 -1.44 -23.10
CA ARG A 102 2.69 -2.63 -23.94
C ARG A 102 3.70 -3.73 -23.70
N ASN A 103 5.00 -3.40 -23.63
CA ASN A 103 6.05 -4.38 -23.39
C ASN A 103 5.94 -5.01 -21.98
N ILE A 104 5.70 -4.19 -20.96
CA ILE A 104 5.43 -4.70 -19.58
C ILE A 104 4.19 -5.57 -19.56
N ASN A 105 3.11 -5.20 -20.27
CA ASN A 105 1.91 -6.02 -20.33
C ASN A 105 2.17 -7.38 -21.01
N SER A 106 3.02 -7.45 -22.03
CA SER A 106 3.42 -8.73 -22.64
C SER A 106 4.08 -9.66 -21.61
N ILE A 107 5.00 -9.14 -20.78
CA ILE A 107 5.61 -9.91 -19.70
C ILE A 107 4.55 -10.35 -18.68
N ILE A 108 3.67 -9.45 -18.24
CA ILE A 108 2.58 -9.76 -17.31
C ILE A 108 1.70 -10.91 -17.83
N GLN A 109 1.35 -10.88 -19.12
CA GLN A 109 0.53 -11.91 -19.75
C GLN A 109 1.24 -13.27 -19.82
N ASN A 110 2.54 -13.32 -20.07
CA ASN A 110 3.34 -14.55 -20.06
C ASN A 110 3.30 -15.25 -18.68
N HIS A 111 3.01 -14.51 -17.62
CA HIS A 111 2.89 -15.03 -16.25
C HIS A 111 1.42 -15.17 -15.79
N ASN A 112 0.47 -15.36 -16.73
CA ASN A 112 -0.97 -15.56 -16.45
C ASN A 112 -1.64 -14.41 -15.69
N MET A 113 -1.01 -13.23 -15.63
CA MET A 113 -1.58 -12.04 -15.01
C MET A 113 -2.26 -11.15 -16.06
N THR A 114 -3.04 -10.18 -15.59
CA THR A 114 -3.74 -9.25 -16.47
C THR A 114 -3.59 -7.84 -15.94
N LEU A 115 -3.15 -6.94 -16.78
CA LEU A 115 -3.03 -5.51 -16.46
C LEU A 115 -4.42 -4.85 -16.37
N ASN A 116 -4.60 -4.00 -15.39
CA ASN A 116 -5.78 -3.16 -15.23
C ASN A 116 -5.55 -1.81 -15.91
N TYR A 117 -5.99 -1.68 -17.15
CA TYR A 117 -5.77 -0.46 -17.95
C TYR A 117 -6.46 0.77 -17.35
N ASP A 118 -7.57 0.59 -16.63
CA ASP A 118 -8.34 1.69 -16.02
C ASP A 118 -7.60 2.35 -14.84
N LYS A 119 -6.61 1.65 -14.28
CA LYS A 119 -5.81 2.10 -13.13
C LYS A 119 -4.38 2.50 -13.48
N ILE A 120 -4.04 2.63 -14.75
CA ILE A 120 -2.73 3.11 -15.15
C ILE A 120 -2.60 4.59 -14.80
N ASN A 121 -1.57 4.92 -14.00
CA ASN A 121 -1.30 6.30 -13.62
C ASN A 121 0.14 6.70 -13.99
N VAL A 122 0.29 7.88 -14.57
CA VAL A 122 1.59 8.46 -14.92
C VAL A 122 1.74 9.82 -14.24
N TYR A 123 2.70 9.91 -13.35
CA TYR A 123 2.96 11.13 -12.58
C TYR A 123 4.29 11.77 -13.01
N HIS A 124 4.21 12.93 -13.66
CA HIS A 124 5.38 13.75 -13.98
C HIS A 124 5.88 14.50 -12.74
N LYS A 125 7.12 15.01 -12.78
CA LYS A 125 7.78 15.69 -11.66
C LYS A 125 6.99 16.89 -11.11
N ASN A 126 6.24 17.58 -11.96
CA ASN A 126 5.39 18.74 -11.60
C ASN A 126 4.05 18.38 -10.95
N LYS A 127 3.73 17.09 -10.84
CA LYS A 127 2.53 16.57 -10.16
C LYS A 127 2.91 15.79 -8.91
N SER A 128 1.93 15.57 -8.04
CA SER A 128 2.10 14.70 -6.87
C SER A 128 2.34 13.26 -7.32
N GLN A 129 3.59 12.80 -7.20
CA GLN A 129 3.98 11.42 -7.50
C GLN A 129 3.59 10.53 -6.32
N ARG A 130 2.78 9.51 -6.60
CA ARG A 130 2.19 8.65 -5.57
C ARG A 130 2.66 7.22 -5.73
N VAL A 131 3.04 6.59 -4.62
CA VAL A 131 3.39 5.16 -4.53
C VAL A 131 2.76 4.61 -3.27
N THR A 132 1.90 3.60 -3.38
CA THR A 132 1.21 2.95 -2.23
C THR A 132 0.59 3.94 -1.22
N GLY A 133 -0.01 5.03 -1.72
CA GLY A 133 -0.63 6.06 -0.88
C GLY A 133 0.31 7.14 -0.33
N LEU A 134 1.61 7.03 -0.57
CA LEU A 134 2.61 8.03 -0.17
C LEU A 134 2.96 8.96 -1.33
N ILE A 135 3.34 10.20 -1.02
CA ILE A 135 3.89 11.16 -1.96
C ILE A 135 5.42 11.00 -1.94
N VAL A 136 6.03 10.82 -3.14
CA VAL A 136 7.45 10.48 -3.27
C VAL A 136 8.23 11.48 -4.17
N ASN A 137 7.82 12.74 -4.22
CA ASN A 137 8.50 13.75 -5.05
C ASN A 137 9.96 13.99 -4.61
N GLU A 138 10.19 14.89 -3.66
CA GLU A 138 11.52 15.22 -3.13
C GLU A 138 11.78 14.53 -1.78
N LYS A 139 10.74 14.48 -0.95
CA LYS A 139 10.74 13.76 0.33
C LYS A 139 9.49 12.90 0.41
N ILE A 140 9.60 11.76 1.07
CA ILE A 140 8.44 10.92 1.37
C ILE A 140 7.50 11.71 2.28
N ASN A 141 6.22 11.74 1.91
CA ASN A 141 5.21 12.51 2.62
C ASN A 141 3.83 11.85 2.53
N LEU A 142 2.93 12.31 3.37
CA LEU A 142 1.53 11.93 3.37
C LEU A 142 0.68 12.88 2.52
N GLU A 143 -0.48 12.41 2.08
CA GLU A 143 -1.41 13.27 1.34
C GLU A 143 -1.84 14.49 2.18
N ARG A 144 -1.89 15.65 1.55
CA ARG A 144 -2.36 16.89 2.19
C ARG A 144 -3.75 16.76 2.81
N LYS A 145 -4.63 15.95 2.19
CA LYS A 145 -5.98 15.70 2.70
C LYS A 145 -5.94 14.99 4.05
N PHE A 146 -5.07 13.99 4.21
CA PHE A 146 -4.88 13.27 5.47
C PHE A 146 -4.33 14.17 6.57
N LEU A 147 -3.30 14.97 6.28
CA LEU A 147 -2.73 15.92 7.26
C LEU A 147 -3.73 17.02 7.65
N LYS A 148 -4.53 17.50 6.69
CA LYS A 148 -5.62 18.47 6.98
C LYS A 148 -6.70 17.86 7.88
N LYS A 149 -7.03 16.57 7.70
CA LYS A 149 -8.00 15.85 8.52
C LYS A 149 -7.56 15.82 9.98
N ILE A 150 -6.31 15.41 10.26
CA ILE A 150 -5.76 15.39 11.62
C ILE A 150 -5.82 16.81 12.24
N ARG A 151 -5.35 17.81 11.51
CA ARG A 151 -5.36 19.22 11.96
C ARG A 151 -6.76 19.71 12.30
N ALA A 152 -7.75 19.38 11.46
CA ALA A 152 -9.13 19.77 11.67
C ALA A 152 -9.73 19.12 12.92
N ILE A 153 -9.49 17.84 13.15
CA ILE A 153 -9.97 17.13 14.34
C ILE A 153 -9.36 17.75 15.61
N LEU A 154 -8.03 17.92 15.64
CA LEU A 154 -7.34 18.56 16.78
C LEU A 154 -7.84 19.98 17.06
N HIS A 155 -8.11 20.76 16.01
CA HIS A 155 -8.68 22.10 16.13
C HIS A 155 -10.11 22.06 16.67
N ASN A 156 -10.94 21.19 16.14
CA ASN A 156 -12.35 21.08 16.56
C ASN A 156 -12.48 20.62 18.02
N ILE A 157 -11.65 19.67 18.47
CA ILE A 157 -11.62 19.26 19.89
C ILE A 157 -11.27 20.48 20.78
N SER A 158 -10.26 21.23 20.39
CA SER A 158 -9.84 22.45 21.14
C SER A 158 -10.92 23.52 21.19
N LYS A 159 -11.74 23.65 20.14
CA LYS A 159 -12.79 24.69 20.03
C LYS A 159 -14.13 24.27 20.62
N ASN A 160 -14.56 23.04 20.34
CA ASN A 160 -15.93 22.57 20.59
C ASN A 160 -16.01 21.54 21.74
N GLY A 161 -14.85 21.07 22.22
CA GLY A 161 -14.75 19.99 23.21
C GLY A 161 -14.67 18.61 22.60
N LEU A 162 -14.13 17.67 23.38
CA LEU A 162 -13.85 16.30 22.95
C LEU A 162 -15.12 15.49 22.67
N GLU A 163 -16.17 15.61 23.50
CA GLU A 163 -17.39 14.81 23.36
C GLU A 163 -18.18 15.11 22.06
N ILE A 164 -18.19 16.39 21.65
CA ILE A 164 -18.84 16.80 20.40
C ILE A 164 -18.11 16.16 19.20
N GLU A 165 -16.77 16.18 19.20
CA GLU A 165 -15.99 15.62 18.11
C GLU A 165 -16.00 14.09 18.10
N LYS A 166 -16.06 13.42 19.27
CA LYS A 166 -16.30 11.95 19.35
C LYS A 166 -17.60 11.57 18.67
N ASN A 167 -18.71 12.19 19.02
CA ASN A 167 -20.01 11.91 18.44
C ASN A 167 -20.04 12.11 16.92
N LYS A 168 -19.37 13.16 16.43
CA LYS A 168 -19.22 13.43 14.99
C LYS A 168 -18.39 12.35 14.32
N PHE A 169 -17.26 11.97 14.93
CA PHE A 169 -16.35 10.96 14.42
C PHE A 169 -17.01 9.58 14.32
N GLU A 170 -17.78 9.18 15.34
CA GLU A 170 -18.56 7.93 15.34
C GLU A 170 -19.54 7.87 14.16
N ARG A 171 -20.24 8.97 13.86
CA ARG A 171 -21.19 9.06 12.73
C ARG A 171 -20.49 8.98 11.39
N GLU A 172 -19.31 9.62 11.25
CA GLU A 172 -18.58 9.71 9.98
C GLU A 172 -17.80 8.43 9.67
N TYR A 173 -17.23 7.75 10.69
CA TYR A 173 -16.28 6.63 10.50
C TYR A 173 -16.78 5.30 11.04
N CYS A 174 -17.95 5.25 11.67
CA CYS A 174 -18.47 4.06 12.39
C CYS A 174 -17.47 3.47 13.41
N GLN A 175 -16.60 4.32 13.98
CA GLN A 175 -15.55 3.97 14.93
C GLN A 175 -15.77 4.72 16.24
N LYS A 176 -15.75 3.99 17.37
CA LYS A 176 -16.03 4.56 18.71
C LYS A 176 -14.82 5.22 19.39
N GLU A 177 -13.61 4.97 18.91
CA GLU A 177 -12.38 5.31 19.62
C GLU A 177 -11.59 6.42 18.92
N LEU A 178 -12.13 7.65 18.94
CA LEU A 178 -11.50 8.82 18.32
C LEU A 178 -10.05 9.00 18.78
N LEU A 179 -9.77 8.98 20.08
CA LEU A 179 -8.43 9.25 20.62
C LEU A 179 -7.42 8.19 20.18
N ILE A 180 -7.77 6.91 20.25
CA ILE A 180 -6.89 5.82 19.80
C ILE A 180 -6.60 5.92 18.30
N THR A 181 -7.65 6.17 17.49
CA THR A 181 -7.49 6.35 16.06
C THR A 181 -6.62 7.55 15.71
N LEU A 182 -6.85 8.69 16.39
CA LEU A 182 -6.09 9.91 16.19
C LEU A 182 -4.61 9.74 16.58
N GLU A 183 -4.34 9.03 17.69
CA GLU A 183 -2.98 8.68 18.10
C GLU A 183 -2.27 7.83 17.04
N GLY A 184 -2.94 6.80 16.52
CA GLY A 184 -2.42 5.97 15.44
C GLY A 184 -2.08 6.78 14.19
N TRP A 185 -2.94 7.73 13.81
CA TRP A 185 -2.66 8.62 12.66
C TRP A 185 -1.50 9.57 12.92
N ILE A 186 -1.36 10.12 14.12
CA ILE A 186 -0.22 10.98 14.48
C ILE A 186 1.07 10.18 14.48
N ASN A 187 1.08 8.97 15.06
CA ASN A 187 2.24 8.08 15.02
C ASN A 187 2.63 7.71 13.57
N TYR A 188 1.67 7.51 12.69
CA TYR A 188 1.92 7.28 11.28
C TYR A 188 2.56 8.51 10.59
N VAL A 189 2.17 9.73 10.98
CA VAL A 189 2.86 10.95 10.50
C VAL A 189 4.32 10.95 10.93
N GLY A 190 4.62 10.62 12.21
CA GLY A 190 5.99 10.52 12.72
C GLY A 190 6.80 9.42 12.02
N PHE A 191 6.20 8.26 11.78
CA PHE A 191 6.84 7.16 11.05
C PHE A 191 7.25 7.55 9.61
N ILE A 192 6.40 8.31 8.91
CA ILE A 192 6.66 8.68 7.50
C ILE A 192 7.56 9.91 7.38
N ARG A 193 7.40 10.91 8.24
CA ARG A 193 8.09 12.22 8.13
C ARG A 193 9.31 12.34 9.02
N GLY A 194 9.44 11.48 10.03
CA GLY A 194 10.39 11.57 11.12
C GLY A 194 9.74 12.04 12.40
N TYR A 195 10.19 11.51 13.55
CA TYR A 195 9.70 11.90 14.87
C TYR A 195 10.23 13.25 15.36
N ASP A 196 11.19 13.84 14.65
CA ASP A 196 11.72 15.18 14.80
C ASP A 196 11.06 16.22 13.87
N ASP A 197 10.15 15.77 12.97
CA ASP A 197 9.43 16.67 12.06
C ASP A 197 8.53 17.64 12.83
N THR A 198 8.61 18.91 12.49
CA THR A 198 7.86 19.99 13.17
C THR A 198 6.35 19.79 13.16
N LEU A 199 5.80 19.25 12.09
CA LEU A 199 4.37 18.97 11.98
C LEU A 199 3.95 17.81 12.89
N TYR A 200 4.77 16.75 12.96
CA TYR A 200 4.55 15.65 13.89
C TYR A 200 4.55 16.14 15.34
N LEU A 201 5.57 16.93 15.70
CA LEU A 201 5.70 17.49 17.06
C LEU A 201 4.51 18.39 17.43
N ASP A 202 4.04 19.26 16.51
CA ASP A 202 2.81 20.05 16.73
C ASP A 202 1.60 19.16 17.00
N PHE A 203 1.36 18.16 16.15
CA PHE A 203 0.23 17.26 16.33
C PHE A 203 0.32 16.45 17.64
N ARG A 204 1.51 15.96 17.97
CA ARG A 204 1.75 15.19 19.21
C ARG A 204 1.55 16.04 20.46
N THR A 205 2.06 17.24 20.49
CA THR A 205 1.88 18.17 21.61
C THR A 205 0.41 18.49 21.86
N ARG A 206 -0.33 18.79 20.80
CA ARG A 206 -1.78 19.08 20.89
C ARG A 206 -2.59 17.87 21.33
N TYR A 207 -2.24 16.68 20.83
CA TYR A 207 -2.87 15.44 21.25
C TYR A 207 -2.61 15.15 22.73
N ASN A 208 -1.37 15.25 23.20
CA ASN A 208 -1.02 15.00 24.60
C ASN A 208 -1.80 15.92 25.55
N LYS A 209 -1.93 17.21 25.21
CA LYS A 209 -2.75 18.15 26.01
C LYS A 209 -4.22 17.69 26.12
N ILE A 210 -4.82 17.29 25.00
CA ILE A 210 -6.20 16.78 24.98
C ILE A 210 -6.33 15.52 25.83
N TYR A 211 -5.37 14.59 25.73
CA TYR A 211 -5.35 13.36 26.49
C TYR A 211 -5.24 13.57 28.01
N GLU A 212 -4.35 14.49 28.43
CA GLU A 212 -4.18 14.88 29.83
C GLU A 212 -5.43 15.55 30.41
N ASP A 213 -6.03 16.48 29.67
CA ASP A 213 -7.26 17.18 30.09
C ASP A 213 -8.43 16.20 30.22
N ASN A 214 -8.57 15.22 29.31
CA ASN A 214 -9.59 14.18 29.41
C ASN A 214 -9.41 13.30 30.64
N ASN A 215 -8.17 12.90 30.97
CA ASN A 215 -7.90 12.07 32.15
C ASN A 215 -8.08 12.80 33.48
N LYS A 216 -7.91 14.12 33.51
CA LYS A 216 -8.22 14.95 34.70
C LYS A 216 -9.72 15.10 34.93
N SER A 217 -10.52 15.07 33.90
CA SER A 217 -11.98 15.18 33.97
C SER A 217 -12.69 13.88 34.42
N ILE A 218 -11.97 12.76 34.44
CA ILE A 218 -12.48 11.42 34.87
C ILE A 218 -12.16 11.15 36.35
N LYS A 219 -11.29 11.93 36.98
CA LYS A 219 -11.00 11.92 38.43
C LYS A 219 -11.84 12.94 39.14
#